data_eec71c4011d25305a69e00c9e916d8b2
#
_entry.id   eec71c4011d25305a69e00c9e916d8b2
#
_cell.length_a   1.000
_cell.length_b   1.000
_cell.length_c   1.000
_cell.angle_alpha   90.00
_cell.angle_beta   90.00
_cell.angle_gamma   90.00
#
_symmetry.space_group_name_H-M   'P 1'
#
loop_
_entity.id
_entity.type
_entity.pdbx_description
1 polymer ?
#
loop_
_entity_poly.entity_id
_entity_poly.type
_entity_poly.pdbx_seq_one_letter_code
_entity_poly.pdbx_strand_id
1 'polypeptide(L)'
;MPYKDYEKKKEHSRIRDATPKRKKEEKARHLLRAYNMTLEQWNQMLKVQNGICANPHCDKVLLGGDAHVDHDHKTKKVRELLCTRCNTDLGRLEDKHRIEGLYLYLKKHEEMVILKG
;
A
#
# COMPACT_ATOMS: atom_id res chain seq x y z
N MET A 1 -9.58 -28.06 28.74
CA MET A 1 -10.44 -26.97 28.28
C MET A 1 -10.00 -26.47 26.92
N PRO A 2 -10.89 -26.46 25.96
CA PRO A 2 -10.53 -26.06 24.58
C PRO A 2 -9.98 -24.64 24.47
N TYR A 3 -10.36 -23.76 25.39
CA TYR A 3 -9.94 -22.35 25.37
C TYR A 3 -8.43 -22.18 25.60
N LYS A 4 -7.88 -22.88 26.58
CA LYS A 4 -6.43 -22.79 26.89
C LYS A 4 -5.57 -23.36 25.76
N ASP A 5 -6.03 -24.45 25.14
CA ASP A 5 -5.32 -25.06 24.02
C ASP A 5 -5.36 -24.16 22.76
N TYR A 6 -6.49 -23.48 22.57
CA TYR A 6 -6.65 -22.53 21.47
C TYR A 6 -5.68 -21.35 21.60
N GLU A 7 -5.56 -20.79 22.79
CA GLU A 7 -4.62 -19.69 23.05
C GLU A 7 -3.17 -20.10 22.84
N LYS A 8 -2.78 -21.29 23.29
CA LYS A 8 -1.43 -21.84 23.08
C LYS A 8 -1.14 -22.04 21.59
N LYS A 9 -2.07 -22.60 20.85
CA LYS A 9 -1.92 -22.80 19.39
C LYS A 9 -1.79 -21.48 18.65
N LYS A 10 -2.57 -20.49 19.02
CA LYS A 10 -2.53 -19.15 18.43
C LYS A 10 -1.20 -18.46 18.68
N GLU A 11 -0.69 -18.52 19.90
CA GLU A 11 0.60 -17.97 20.28
C GLU A 11 1.75 -18.67 19.55
N HIS A 12 1.73 -20.00 19.49
CA HIS A 12 2.73 -20.79 18.78
C HIS A 12 2.75 -20.45 17.29
N SER A 13 1.59 -20.29 16.68
CA SER A 13 1.45 -19.89 15.29
C SER A 13 2.04 -18.50 15.03
N ARG A 14 1.80 -17.54 15.93
CA ARG A 14 2.37 -16.19 15.83
C ARG A 14 3.89 -16.21 15.87
N ILE A 15 4.49 -16.98 16.77
CA ILE A 15 5.93 -17.11 16.90
C ILE A 15 6.53 -17.73 15.63
N ARG A 16 5.92 -18.79 15.12
CA ARG A 16 6.36 -19.45 13.89
C ARG A 16 6.30 -18.53 12.68
N ASP A 17 5.21 -17.78 12.54
CA ASP A 17 4.98 -16.90 11.41
C ASP A 17 5.84 -15.63 11.48
N ALA A 18 6.37 -15.31 12.67
CA ALA A 18 7.23 -14.15 12.86
C ALA A 18 8.69 -14.38 12.43
N THR A 19 9.08 -15.61 12.08
CA THR A 19 10.46 -15.87 11.64
C THR A 19 10.73 -15.20 10.28
N PRO A 20 11.95 -14.69 10.03
CA PRO A 20 12.29 -14.05 8.77
C PRO A 20 12.05 -14.93 7.54
N LYS A 21 12.37 -16.20 7.64
CA LYS A 21 12.15 -17.18 6.56
C LYS A 21 10.67 -17.31 6.22
N ARG A 22 9.83 -17.42 7.24
CA ARG A 22 8.38 -17.58 7.10
C ARG A 22 7.75 -16.34 6.49
N LYS A 23 8.16 -15.17 6.94
CA LYS A 23 7.68 -13.89 6.40
C LYS A 23 8.03 -13.74 4.93
N LYS A 24 9.24 -14.12 4.55
CA LYS A 24 9.71 -14.09 3.16
C LYS A 24 8.89 -15.03 2.28
N GLU A 25 8.65 -16.25 2.74
CA GLU A 25 7.85 -17.25 2.02
C GLU A 25 6.41 -16.81 1.83
N GLU A 26 5.81 -16.23 2.87
CA GLU A 26 4.44 -15.72 2.80
C GLU A 26 4.32 -14.54 1.85
N LYS A 27 5.29 -13.63 1.88
CA LYS A 27 5.35 -12.51 0.97
C LYS A 27 5.44 -12.98 -0.49
N ALA A 28 6.31 -13.94 -0.76
CA ALA A 28 6.48 -14.52 -2.08
C ALA A 28 5.17 -15.15 -2.59
N ARG A 29 4.48 -15.90 -1.75
CA ARG A 29 3.19 -16.51 -2.10
C ARG A 29 2.11 -15.48 -2.34
N HIS A 30 2.05 -14.45 -1.51
CA HIS A 30 1.09 -13.36 -1.65
C HIS A 30 1.28 -12.61 -2.98
N LEU A 31 2.52 -12.25 -3.29
CA LEU A 31 2.85 -11.54 -4.53
C LEU A 31 2.48 -12.36 -5.76
N LEU A 32 2.77 -13.65 -5.74
CA LEU A 32 2.45 -14.54 -6.84
C LEU A 32 0.94 -14.69 -7.02
N ARG A 33 0.23 -14.91 -5.93
CA ARG A 33 -1.23 -15.13 -5.95
C ARG A 33 -2.00 -13.86 -6.33
N ALA A 34 -1.63 -12.72 -5.76
CA ALA A 34 -2.36 -11.47 -5.94
C ALA A 34 -1.99 -10.75 -7.25
N TYR A 35 -0.72 -10.81 -7.66
CA TYR A 35 -0.20 -9.98 -8.75
C TYR A 35 0.57 -10.76 -9.82
N ASN A 36 0.66 -12.06 -9.69
CA ASN A 36 1.47 -12.92 -10.58
C ASN A 36 2.92 -12.42 -10.67
N MET A 37 3.46 -12.00 -9.53
CA MET A 37 4.78 -11.38 -9.40
C MET A 37 5.67 -12.23 -8.51
N THR A 38 6.95 -12.37 -8.90
CA THR A 38 7.96 -13.02 -8.06
C THR A 38 8.54 -12.03 -7.06
N LEU A 39 9.13 -12.55 -5.98
CA LEU A 39 9.83 -11.72 -5.00
C LEU A 39 11.00 -10.96 -5.64
N GLU A 40 11.67 -11.57 -6.61
CA GLU A 40 12.77 -10.93 -7.35
C GLU A 40 12.29 -9.72 -8.14
N GLN A 41 11.15 -9.84 -8.79
CA GLN A 41 10.52 -8.73 -9.53
C GLN A 41 10.16 -7.59 -8.58
N TRP A 42 9.61 -7.91 -7.41
CA TRP A 42 9.29 -6.91 -6.39
C TRP A 42 10.55 -6.20 -5.90
N ASN A 43 11.61 -6.95 -5.60
CA ASN A 43 12.89 -6.38 -5.16
C ASN A 43 13.50 -5.48 -6.25
N GLN A 44 13.35 -5.85 -7.51
CA GLN A 44 13.83 -5.05 -8.63
C GLN A 44 13.06 -3.73 -8.74
N MET A 45 11.75 -3.76 -8.55
CA MET A 45 10.92 -2.55 -8.51
C MET A 45 11.37 -1.60 -7.40
N LEU A 46 11.60 -2.15 -6.21
CA LEU A 46 12.07 -1.38 -5.07
C LEU A 46 13.43 -0.73 -5.34
N LYS A 47 14.33 -1.47 -5.97
CA LYS A 47 15.67 -0.99 -6.34
C LYS A 47 15.58 0.15 -7.37
N VAL A 48 14.75 0.00 -8.38
CA VAL A 48 14.54 1.03 -9.41
C VAL A 48 14.01 2.32 -8.79
N GLN A 49 13.18 2.20 -7.75
CA GLN A 49 12.64 3.35 -7.03
C GLN A 49 13.58 3.88 -5.92
N ASN A 50 14.78 3.33 -5.79
CA ASN A 50 15.72 3.66 -4.71
C ASN A 50 15.12 3.49 -3.31
N GLY A 51 14.22 2.52 -3.15
CA GLY A 51 13.54 2.25 -1.87
C GLY A 51 12.57 3.32 -1.42
N ILE A 52 12.12 4.17 -2.33
CA ILE A 52 11.27 5.33 -2.01
C ILE A 52 9.93 5.19 -2.74
N CYS A 53 8.86 5.70 -2.11
CA CYS A 53 7.51 5.73 -2.69
C CYS A 53 7.51 6.34 -4.10
N ALA A 54 6.77 5.73 -5.02
CA ALA A 54 6.73 6.16 -6.42
C ALA A 54 6.02 7.50 -6.64
N ASN A 55 5.25 7.98 -5.67
CA ASN A 55 4.64 9.32 -5.76
C ASN A 55 5.74 10.37 -5.84
N PRO A 56 5.82 11.17 -6.92
CA PRO A 56 6.91 12.13 -7.11
C PRO A 56 7.02 13.21 -6.03
N HIS A 57 5.97 13.44 -5.25
CA HIS A 57 5.98 14.39 -4.14
C HIS A 57 6.06 13.72 -2.77
N CYS A 58 6.29 12.41 -2.73
CA CYS A 58 6.45 11.65 -1.49
C CYS A 58 7.88 11.11 -1.42
N ASP A 59 8.56 11.37 -0.32
CA ASP A 59 9.93 10.92 -0.10
C ASP A 59 10.03 9.81 0.95
N LYS A 60 8.91 9.16 1.23
CA LYS A 60 8.87 8.12 2.26
C LYS A 60 9.67 6.89 1.83
N VAL A 61 10.55 6.44 2.72
CA VAL A 61 11.31 5.21 2.53
C VAL A 61 10.39 4.02 2.75
N LEU A 62 10.39 3.09 1.80
CA LEU A 62 9.55 1.89 1.83
C LEU A 62 10.26 0.79 2.61
N LEU A 63 9.99 0.71 3.91
CA LEU A 63 10.56 -0.31 4.80
C LEU A 63 9.46 -1.22 5.33
N GLY A 64 9.75 -2.52 5.40
CA GLY A 64 8.85 -3.51 5.98
C GLY A 64 7.51 -3.57 5.27
N GLY A 65 6.42 -3.35 6.02
CA GLY A 65 5.06 -3.43 5.49
C GLY A 65 4.55 -2.19 4.78
N ASP A 66 5.38 -1.15 4.62
CA ASP A 66 4.96 0.11 4.01
C ASP A 66 4.97 0.11 2.49
N ALA A 67 5.54 -0.91 1.85
CA ALA A 67 5.60 -0.99 0.40
C ALA A 67 4.40 -1.76 -0.14
N HIS A 68 3.50 -1.07 -0.81
CA HIS A 68 2.30 -1.65 -1.41
C HIS A 68 2.42 -1.70 -2.93
N VAL A 69 2.08 -2.85 -3.51
CA VAL A 69 2.03 -3.00 -4.96
C VAL A 69 0.79 -2.30 -5.49
N ASP A 70 0.99 -1.22 -6.23
CA ASP A 70 -0.10 -0.53 -6.90
C ASP A 70 -0.41 -1.21 -8.24
N HIS A 71 -1.68 -1.32 -8.57
CA HIS A 71 -2.12 -1.95 -9.81
C HIS A 71 -3.36 -1.24 -10.35
N ASP A 72 -3.52 -1.32 -11.66
CA ASP A 72 -4.72 -0.83 -12.33
C ASP A 72 -5.88 -1.79 -12.04
N HIS A 73 -6.98 -1.26 -11.50
CA HIS A 73 -8.14 -2.06 -11.11
C HIS A 73 -8.89 -2.67 -12.30
N LYS A 74 -8.78 -2.06 -13.46
CA LYS A 74 -9.46 -2.54 -14.67
C LYS A 74 -8.64 -3.61 -15.40
N THR A 75 -7.37 -3.33 -15.64
CA THR A 75 -6.48 -4.22 -16.40
C THR A 75 -5.75 -5.22 -15.54
N LYS A 76 -5.72 -5.02 -14.21
CA LYS A 76 -4.94 -5.80 -13.25
C LYS A 76 -3.43 -5.64 -13.43
N LYS A 77 -2.99 -4.70 -14.25
CA LYS A 77 -1.59 -4.47 -14.51
C LYS A 77 -0.91 -3.78 -13.33
N VAL A 78 0.21 -4.34 -12.89
CA VAL A 78 1.03 -3.75 -11.82
C VAL A 78 1.69 -2.48 -12.33
N ARG A 79 1.65 -1.43 -11.52
CA ARG A 79 2.29 -0.15 -11.85
C ARG A 79 3.61 0.01 -11.10
N GLU A 80 3.56 0.46 -9.86
CA GLU A 80 4.77 0.71 -9.05
C GLU A 80 4.48 0.45 -7.57
N LEU A 81 5.48 0.68 -6.70
CA LEU A 81 5.32 0.52 -5.26
C LEU A 81 5.03 1.87 -4.62
N LEU A 82 4.02 1.90 -3.78
CA LEU A 82 3.60 3.09 -3.04
C LEU A 82 3.62 2.82 -1.53
N CYS A 83 3.80 3.87 -0.73
CA CYS A 83 3.60 3.74 0.71
C CYS A 83 2.10 3.55 1.03
N THR A 84 1.79 3.13 2.24
CA THR A 84 0.41 2.88 2.67
C THR A 84 -0.49 4.08 2.43
N ARG A 85 -0.04 5.27 2.84
CA ARG A 85 -0.82 6.50 2.69
C ARG A 85 -1.09 6.86 1.23
N CYS A 86 -0.06 6.83 0.39
CA CYS A 86 -0.22 7.15 -1.03
C CYS A 86 -1.10 6.14 -1.74
N ASN A 87 -0.97 4.86 -1.43
CA ASN A 87 -1.81 3.81 -2.00
C ASN A 87 -3.28 4.01 -1.63
N THR A 88 -3.56 4.37 -0.38
CA THR A 88 -4.91 4.65 0.10
C THR A 88 -5.49 5.90 -0.57
N ASP A 89 -4.70 6.97 -0.65
CA ASP A 89 -5.12 8.22 -1.27
C ASP A 89 -5.37 8.07 -2.77
N LEU A 90 -4.56 7.26 -3.43
CA LEU A 90 -4.75 6.96 -4.86
C LEU A 90 -6.08 6.27 -5.11
N GLY A 91 -6.47 5.34 -4.24
CA GLY A 91 -7.77 4.69 -4.33
C GLY A 91 -8.93 5.68 -4.26
N ARG A 92 -8.79 6.70 -3.42
CA ARG A 92 -9.77 7.79 -3.32
C ARG A 92 -9.77 8.68 -4.57
N LEU A 93 -8.59 8.97 -5.10
CA LEU A 93 -8.42 9.79 -6.31
C LEU A 93 -9.05 9.15 -7.54
N GLU A 94 -9.12 7.84 -7.60
CA GLU A 94 -9.72 7.11 -8.71
C GLU A 94 -11.23 7.34 -8.83
N ASP A 95 -11.90 7.77 -7.76
CA ASP A 95 -13.27 8.29 -7.82
C ASP A 95 -13.22 9.75 -8.28
N LYS A 96 -13.04 9.94 -9.57
CA LYS A 96 -12.78 11.25 -10.19
C LYS A 96 -13.90 12.24 -9.94
N HIS A 97 -15.14 11.80 -10.00
CA HIS A 97 -16.30 12.67 -9.80
C HIS A 97 -16.32 13.25 -8.38
N ARG A 98 -16.07 12.43 -7.39
CA ARG A 98 -16.02 12.86 -5.99
C ARG A 98 -14.83 13.81 -5.75
N ILE A 99 -13.69 13.48 -6.29
CA ILE A 99 -12.47 14.29 -6.14
C ILE A 99 -12.65 15.65 -6.82
N GLU A 100 -13.22 15.68 -8.01
CA GLU A 100 -13.54 16.93 -8.70
C GLU A 100 -14.45 17.82 -7.85
N GLY A 101 -15.49 17.24 -7.25
CA GLY A 101 -16.38 17.96 -6.37
C GLY A 101 -15.66 18.58 -5.17
N LEU A 102 -14.80 17.82 -4.53
CA LEU A 102 -14.00 18.29 -3.39
C LEU A 102 -13.02 19.40 -3.81
N TYR A 103 -12.41 19.28 -4.96
CA TYR A 103 -11.51 20.31 -5.53
C TYR A 103 -12.28 21.61 -5.76
N LEU A 104 -13.43 21.55 -6.36
CA LEU A 104 -14.29 22.71 -6.60
C LEU A 104 -14.74 23.36 -5.29
N TYR A 105 -15.03 22.55 -4.29
CA TYR A 105 -15.37 23.01 -2.95
C TYR A 105 -14.22 23.81 -2.33
N LEU A 106 -12.99 23.31 -2.39
CA LEU A 106 -11.82 23.99 -1.88
C LEU A 106 -11.59 25.32 -2.60
N LYS A 107 -11.69 25.32 -3.92
CA LYS A 107 -11.53 26.53 -4.73
C LYS A 107 -12.54 27.61 -4.35
N LYS A 108 -13.78 27.23 -4.16
CA LYS A 108 -14.83 28.13 -3.74
C LYS A 108 -14.48 28.84 -2.44
N HIS A 109 -13.98 28.12 -1.46
CA HIS A 109 -13.61 28.68 -0.17
C HIS A 109 -12.32 29.50 -0.20
N GLU A 110 -11.37 29.16 -1.04
CA GLU A 110 -10.18 29.97 -1.27
C GLU A 110 -10.55 31.34 -1.84
N GLU A 111 -11.42 31.37 -2.85
CA GLU A 111 -11.91 32.59 -3.44
C GLU A 111 -12.70 33.46 -2.44
N MET A 112 -13.49 32.85 -1.57
CA MET A 112 -14.22 33.52 -0.52
C MET A 112 -13.28 34.16 0.51
N VAL A 113 -12.21 33.50 0.88
CA VAL A 113 -11.19 34.02 1.80
C VAL A 113 -10.49 35.23 1.19
N ILE A 114 -10.13 35.18 -0.08
CA ILE A 114 -9.50 36.28 -0.82
C ILE A 114 -10.43 37.49 -0.87
N LEU A 115 -11.72 37.29 -1.11
CA LEU A 115 -12.70 38.35 -1.14
C LEU A 115 -12.96 38.98 0.22
N LYS A 116 -12.77 38.25 1.29
CA LYS A 116 -12.90 38.75 2.67
C LYS A 116 -11.64 39.47 3.16
N GLY A 117 -10.52 39.15 2.56
CA GLY A 117 -9.24 39.79 2.87
C GLY A 117 -9.05 41.07 2.10
#